data_16196a0a1218c896b6c1382c95f5b52f
#
_entry.id   16196a0a1218c896b6c1382c95f5b52f
#
_cell.length_a   1.000
_cell.length_b   1.000
_cell.length_c   1.000
_cell.angle_alpha   90.00
_cell.angle_beta   90.00
_cell.angle_gamma   90.00
#
_symmetry.space_group_name_H-M   'P 1'
#
loop_
_entity.id
_entity.type
_entity.pdbx_description
1 polymer ?
#
loop_
_entity_poly.entity_id
_entity_poly.type
_entity_poly.pdbx_seq_one_letter_code
_entity_poly.pdbx_strand_id
1 'polypeptide(L)'
;MADALDPAQMRTYFVLTEAVSLLQYEVRQQLQAEGGLSYVQFEILAKLSEAGGRQLTMTDLADGVVYSRSGLTHQAGLLEREGLIVRHVSPDDQRATVVGITKAGRARVAKVLPGHVRVVRQLLFESLSAQDVRALGDMMSRARDHMRARPPRSAAPRKRSAGSAD
;
A
#
# COMPACT_ATOMS: atom_id res chain seq x y z
N MET A 1 -11.76 -30.69 -11.09
CA MET A 1 -12.78 -29.86 -10.43
C MET A 1 -12.01 -28.86 -9.58
N ALA A 2 -12.24 -27.55 -9.75
CA ALA A 2 -11.66 -26.58 -8.83
C ALA A 2 -12.24 -26.86 -7.44
N ASP A 3 -11.37 -27.03 -6.42
CA ASP A 3 -11.81 -27.20 -5.04
C ASP A 3 -12.62 -25.96 -4.63
N ALA A 4 -13.91 -26.15 -4.40
CA ALA A 4 -14.76 -25.07 -3.88
C ALA A 4 -14.36 -24.78 -2.43
N LEU A 5 -14.45 -23.50 -2.03
CA LEU A 5 -14.29 -23.14 -0.64
C LEU A 5 -15.37 -23.82 0.20
N ASP A 6 -15.00 -24.32 1.38
CA ASP A 6 -15.99 -24.79 2.33
C ASP A 6 -16.85 -23.63 2.89
N PRO A 7 -18.01 -23.91 3.51
CA PRO A 7 -18.90 -22.84 3.98
C PRO A 7 -18.26 -21.90 5.03
N ALA A 8 -17.31 -22.36 5.84
CA ALA A 8 -16.61 -21.52 6.82
C ALA A 8 -15.60 -20.61 6.15
N GLN A 9 -14.83 -21.14 5.19
CA GLN A 9 -13.91 -20.36 4.36
C GLN A 9 -14.64 -19.28 3.57
N MET A 10 -15.79 -19.63 2.96
CA MET A 10 -16.60 -18.69 2.20
C MET A 10 -17.11 -17.53 3.08
N ARG A 11 -17.67 -17.83 4.26
CA ARG A 11 -18.11 -16.81 5.21
C ARG A 11 -16.96 -15.92 5.65
N THR A 12 -15.83 -16.53 6.02
CA THR A 12 -14.63 -15.78 6.46
C THR A 12 -14.13 -14.85 5.38
N TYR A 13 -14.09 -15.31 4.11
CA TYR A 13 -13.70 -14.48 2.98
C TYR A 13 -14.62 -13.28 2.79
N PHE A 14 -15.94 -13.46 2.82
CA PHE A 14 -16.88 -12.35 2.63
C PHE A 14 -16.85 -11.36 3.80
N VAL A 15 -16.82 -11.85 5.03
CA VAL A 15 -16.72 -10.96 6.22
C VAL A 15 -15.42 -10.16 6.19
N LEU A 16 -14.29 -10.80 5.83
CA LEU A 16 -13.00 -10.10 5.71
C LEU A 16 -13.06 -9.01 4.64
N THR A 17 -13.58 -9.34 3.45
CA THR A 17 -13.63 -8.36 2.34
C THR A 17 -14.57 -7.21 2.64
N GLU A 18 -15.71 -7.47 3.29
CA GLU A 18 -16.64 -6.44 3.74
C GLU A 18 -16.00 -5.54 4.81
N ALA A 19 -15.41 -6.11 5.85
CA ALA A 19 -14.75 -5.35 6.92
C ALA A 19 -13.63 -4.45 6.37
N VAL A 20 -12.79 -4.97 5.46
CA VAL A 20 -11.74 -4.19 4.80
C VAL A 20 -12.35 -3.05 3.96
N SER A 21 -13.45 -3.30 3.25
CA SER A 21 -14.10 -2.29 2.41
C SER A 21 -14.69 -1.15 3.25
N LEU A 22 -15.35 -1.47 4.35
CA LEU A 22 -15.91 -0.49 5.29
C LEU A 22 -14.80 0.37 5.91
N LEU A 23 -13.73 -0.26 6.41
CA LEU A 23 -12.59 0.46 6.97
C LEU A 23 -11.93 1.39 5.94
N GLN A 24 -11.68 0.89 4.73
CA GLN A 24 -11.08 1.69 3.65
C GLN A 24 -11.96 2.85 3.21
N TYR A 25 -13.28 2.71 3.24
CA TYR A 25 -14.20 3.79 2.91
C TYR A 25 -13.99 4.98 3.85
N GLU A 26 -14.05 4.76 5.17
CA GLU A 26 -13.87 5.80 6.17
C GLU A 26 -12.45 6.39 6.18
N VAL A 27 -11.44 5.55 6.04
CA VAL A 27 -10.05 6.00 5.92
C VAL A 27 -9.86 6.92 4.71
N ARG A 28 -10.45 6.60 3.55
CA ARG A 28 -10.38 7.47 2.36
C ARG A 28 -11.04 8.82 2.59
N GLN A 29 -12.21 8.85 3.25
CA GLN A 29 -12.90 10.09 3.59
C GLN A 29 -12.03 10.97 4.50
N GLN A 30 -11.45 10.38 5.55
CA GLN A 30 -10.58 11.09 6.48
C GLN A 30 -9.32 11.65 5.79
N LEU A 31 -8.62 10.83 4.99
CA LEU A 31 -7.39 11.24 4.30
C LEU A 31 -7.66 12.38 3.31
N GLN A 32 -8.77 12.31 2.60
CA GLN A 32 -9.19 13.36 1.67
C GLN A 32 -9.53 14.66 2.41
N ALA A 33 -10.31 14.58 3.48
CA ALA A 33 -10.75 15.75 4.24
C ALA A 33 -9.60 16.46 4.97
N GLU A 34 -8.70 15.71 5.61
CA GLU A 34 -7.65 16.28 6.44
C GLU A 34 -6.36 16.58 5.66
N GLY A 35 -6.09 15.86 4.57
CA GLY A 35 -4.82 15.94 3.85
C GLY A 35 -4.90 16.15 2.34
N GLY A 36 -6.08 16.02 1.73
CA GLY A 36 -6.21 16.01 0.28
C GLY A 36 -5.51 14.81 -0.38
N LEU A 37 -5.33 13.71 0.37
CA LEU A 37 -4.60 12.53 -0.10
C LEU A 37 -5.57 11.41 -0.49
N SER A 38 -5.28 10.74 -1.60
CA SER A 38 -5.85 9.41 -1.84
C SER A 38 -5.21 8.38 -0.90
N TYR A 39 -5.89 7.23 -0.73
CA TYR A 39 -5.36 6.14 0.09
C TYR A 39 -3.97 5.68 -0.38
N VAL A 40 -3.79 5.51 -1.69
CA VAL A 40 -2.50 5.09 -2.29
C VAL A 40 -1.41 6.15 -2.08
N GLN A 41 -1.74 7.44 -2.19
CA GLN A 41 -0.79 8.52 -1.92
C GLN A 41 -0.33 8.51 -0.45
N PHE A 42 -1.26 8.29 0.47
CA PHE A 42 -0.93 8.13 1.89
C PHE A 42 -0.03 6.92 2.12
N GLU A 43 -0.33 5.75 1.54
CA GLU A 43 0.52 4.56 1.66
C GLU A 43 1.95 4.80 1.14
N ILE A 44 2.10 5.48 0.00
CA ILE A 44 3.42 5.86 -0.55
C ILE A 44 4.18 6.74 0.46
N LEU A 45 3.55 7.80 0.96
CA LEU A 45 4.18 8.73 1.89
C LEU A 45 4.50 8.07 3.24
N ALA A 46 3.61 7.23 3.76
CA ALA A 46 3.82 6.47 5.00
C ALA A 46 5.03 5.53 4.85
N LYS A 47 5.10 4.79 3.74
CA LYS A 47 6.20 3.86 3.46
C LYS A 47 7.55 4.58 3.35
N LEU A 48 7.59 5.73 2.70
CA LEU A 48 8.78 6.57 2.61
C LEU A 48 9.16 7.18 3.98
N SER A 49 8.19 7.50 4.82
CA SER A 49 8.45 7.97 6.18
C SER A 49 9.05 6.87 7.06
N GLU A 50 8.54 5.64 6.99
CA GLU A 50 9.06 4.46 7.70
C GLU A 50 10.51 4.11 7.29
N ALA A 51 10.91 4.45 6.08
CA ALA A 51 12.26 4.20 5.59
C ALA A 51 13.36 5.01 6.33
N GLY A 52 12.98 5.90 7.26
CA GLY A 52 13.93 6.62 8.13
C GLY A 52 14.88 7.56 7.37
N GLY A 53 14.45 8.11 6.25
CA GLY A 53 15.27 8.97 5.39
C GLY A 53 16.00 8.23 4.26
N ARG A 54 15.98 6.89 4.24
CA ARG A 54 16.46 6.13 3.08
C ARG A 54 15.54 6.32 1.89
N GLN A 55 16.12 6.41 0.72
CA GLN A 55 15.36 6.40 -0.53
C GLN A 55 14.97 4.96 -0.88
N LEU A 56 13.78 4.80 -1.44
CA LEU A 56 13.30 3.51 -1.94
C LEU A 56 13.25 3.53 -3.46
N THR A 57 13.51 2.40 -4.11
CA THR A 57 13.29 2.31 -5.55
C THR A 57 11.79 2.32 -5.86
N MET A 58 11.43 2.72 -7.09
CA MET A 58 10.04 2.62 -7.55
C MET A 58 9.54 1.17 -7.52
N THR A 59 10.43 0.20 -7.67
CA THR A 59 10.11 -1.22 -7.56
C THR A 59 9.77 -1.62 -6.12
N ASP A 60 10.60 -1.25 -5.14
CA ASP A 60 10.36 -1.52 -3.72
C ASP A 60 9.06 -0.88 -3.24
N LEU A 61 8.76 0.34 -3.72
CA LEU A 61 7.49 1.00 -3.42
C LEU A 61 6.30 0.25 -4.01
N ALA A 62 6.38 -0.20 -5.28
CA ALA A 62 5.29 -0.93 -5.93
C ALA A 62 4.98 -2.24 -5.20
N ASP A 63 6.00 -2.96 -4.81
CA ASP A 63 5.85 -4.21 -4.07
C ASP A 63 5.36 -3.97 -2.62
N GLY A 64 5.80 -2.88 -2.00
CA GLY A 64 5.41 -2.51 -0.63
C GLY A 64 3.98 -2.00 -0.49
N VAL A 65 3.48 -1.27 -1.51
CA VAL A 65 2.11 -0.69 -1.53
C VAL A 65 1.10 -1.63 -2.23
N VAL A 66 1.57 -2.74 -2.80
CA VAL A 66 0.73 -3.71 -3.55
C VAL A 66 -0.08 -3.04 -4.66
N TYR A 67 0.59 -2.21 -5.45
CA TYR A 67 -0.03 -1.45 -6.54
C TYR A 67 0.60 -1.77 -7.89
N SER A 68 -0.11 -1.54 -9.00
CA SER A 68 0.48 -1.72 -10.33
C SER A 68 1.59 -0.69 -10.58
N ARG A 69 2.64 -1.07 -11.31
CA ARG A 69 3.77 -0.17 -11.60
C ARG A 69 3.34 1.11 -12.32
N SER A 70 2.44 1.00 -13.30
CA SER A 70 1.93 2.16 -14.03
C SER A 70 1.08 3.07 -13.14
N GLY A 71 0.20 2.49 -12.33
CA GLY A 71 -0.60 3.24 -11.36
C GLY A 71 0.27 3.92 -10.31
N LEU A 72 1.29 3.23 -9.78
CA LEU A 72 2.23 3.82 -8.82
C LEU A 72 3.01 4.98 -9.45
N THR A 73 3.51 4.82 -10.68
CA THR A 73 4.24 5.88 -11.39
C THR A 73 3.36 7.13 -11.55
N HIS A 74 2.09 6.95 -11.87
CA HIS A 74 1.13 8.05 -11.96
C HIS A 74 0.95 8.75 -10.61
N GLN A 75 0.68 8.00 -9.53
CA GLN A 75 0.49 8.56 -8.19
C GLN A 75 1.75 9.25 -7.65
N ALA A 76 2.92 8.65 -7.87
CA ALA A 76 4.19 9.29 -7.53
C ALA A 76 4.41 10.59 -8.31
N GLY A 77 4.01 10.65 -9.58
CA GLY A 77 4.05 11.88 -10.37
C GLY A 77 3.14 12.98 -9.83
N LEU A 78 1.98 12.63 -9.27
CA LEU A 78 1.09 13.59 -8.58
C LEU A 78 1.76 14.14 -7.32
N LEU A 79 2.28 13.27 -6.46
CA LEU A 79 2.96 13.65 -5.21
C LEU A 79 4.21 14.51 -5.47
N GLU A 80 4.96 14.22 -6.55
CA GLU A 80 6.12 15.02 -6.93
C GLU A 80 5.73 16.43 -7.38
N ARG A 81 4.66 16.57 -8.19
CA ARG A 81 4.12 17.88 -8.58
C ARG A 81 3.65 18.71 -7.38
N GLU A 82 3.15 18.06 -6.34
CA GLU A 82 2.79 18.72 -5.07
C GLU A 82 4.02 18.99 -4.17
N GLY A 83 5.23 18.59 -4.57
CA GLY A 83 6.46 18.77 -3.78
C GLY A 83 6.53 17.88 -2.52
N LEU A 84 5.73 16.81 -2.45
CA LEU A 84 5.69 15.92 -1.30
C LEU A 84 6.76 14.82 -1.35
N ILE A 85 7.21 14.47 -2.55
CA ILE A 85 8.33 13.55 -2.80
C ILE A 85 9.28 14.15 -3.84
N VAL A 86 10.47 13.55 -3.93
CA VAL A 86 11.43 13.77 -5.03
C VAL A 86 11.77 12.43 -5.66
N ARG A 87 11.99 12.45 -6.99
CA ARG A 87 12.45 11.28 -7.75
C ARG A 87 13.72 11.63 -8.50
N HIS A 88 14.68 10.74 -8.53
CA HIS A 88 15.89 10.87 -9.32
C HIS A 88 16.43 9.50 -9.72
N VAL A 89 17.33 9.50 -10.67
CA VAL A 89 18.05 8.28 -11.08
C VAL A 89 18.92 7.81 -9.91
N SER A 90 18.92 6.50 -9.65
CA SER A 90 19.78 5.95 -8.59
C SER A 90 21.26 6.21 -8.91
N PRO A 91 22.06 6.65 -7.93
CA PRO A 91 23.50 6.78 -8.12
C PRO A 91 24.20 5.44 -8.38
N ASP A 92 23.63 4.35 -7.87
CA ASP A 92 24.21 3.00 -7.94
C ASP A 92 23.71 2.21 -9.17
N ASP A 93 22.56 2.56 -9.74
CA ASP A 93 21.99 1.93 -10.94
C ASP A 93 21.22 2.95 -11.77
N GLN A 94 21.81 3.38 -12.87
CA GLN A 94 21.21 4.37 -13.80
C GLN A 94 19.86 3.91 -14.42
N ARG A 95 19.48 2.65 -14.30
CA ARG A 95 18.18 2.12 -14.75
C ARG A 95 17.11 2.20 -13.69
N ALA A 96 17.49 2.45 -12.44
CA ALA A 96 16.58 2.53 -11.31
C ALA A 96 16.24 3.98 -10.97
N THR A 97 14.95 4.24 -10.73
CA THR A 97 14.48 5.51 -10.15
C THR A 97 14.28 5.31 -8.67
N VAL A 98 14.88 6.16 -7.87
CA VAL A 98 14.71 6.23 -6.40
C VAL A 98 13.81 7.39 -6.02
N VAL A 99 13.11 7.21 -4.91
CA VAL A 99 12.10 8.12 -4.38
C VAL A 99 12.44 8.46 -2.93
N GLY A 100 12.41 9.75 -2.62
CA GLY A 100 12.57 10.25 -1.26
C GLY A 100 11.39 11.12 -0.85
N ILE A 101 11.04 11.09 0.45
CA ILE A 101 10.02 11.99 1.01
C ILE A 101 10.65 13.34 1.36
N THR A 102 9.97 14.44 1.01
CA THR A 102 10.40 15.79 1.35
C THR A 102 9.99 16.17 2.78
N LYS A 103 10.45 17.34 3.25
CA LYS A 103 9.97 17.92 4.51
C LYS A 103 8.46 18.18 4.46
N ALA A 104 7.94 18.67 3.32
CA ALA A 104 6.50 18.88 3.11
C ALA A 104 5.71 17.57 3.12
N GLY A 105 6.25 16.51 2.51
CA GLY A 105 5.63 15.17 2.54
C GLY A 105 5.54 14.63 3.97
N ARG A 106 6.61 14.72 4.76
CA ARG A 106 6.59 14.33 6.18
C ARG A 106 5.58 15.14 6.99
N ALA A 107 5.51 16.45 6.77
CA ALA A 107 4.52 17.30 7.43
C ALA A 107 3.07 16.90 7.05
N ARG A 108 2.83 16.53 5.78
CA ARG A 108 1.52 16.06 5.32
C ARG A 108 1.12 14.76 6.01
N VAL A 109 2.04 13.78 6.14
CA VAL A 109 1.79 12.54 6.90
C VAL A 109 1.50 12.85 8.37
N ALA A 110 2.33 13.66 9.02
CA ALA A 110 2.14 14.03 10.43
C ALA A 110 0.78 14.71 10.68
N LYS A 111 0.29 15.49 9.71
CA LYS A 111 -1.02 16.15 9.80
C LYS A 111 -2.19 15.16 9.79
N VAL A 112 -2.16 14.13 8.90
CA VAL A 112 -3.28 13.20 8.72
C VAL A 112 -3.23 12.00 9.68
N LEU A 113 -2.06 11.68 10.22
CA LEU A 113 -1.84 10.47 11.01
C LEU A 113 -2.71 10.39 12.27
N PRO A 114 -2.94 11.46 13.06
CA PRO A 114 -3.81 11.39 14.23
C PRO A 114 -5.26 11.00 13.90
N GLY A 115 -5.82 11.58 12.82
CA GLY A 115 -7.15 11.25 12.31
C GLY A 115 -7.20 9.81 11.81
N HIS A 116 -6.19 9.38 11.06
CA HIS A 116 -6.07 8.01 10.57
C HIS A 116 -6.05 6.98 11.73
N VAL A 117 -5.22 7.21 12.74
CA VAL A 117 -5.15 6.34 13.93
C VAL A 117 -6.50 6.29 14.66
N ARG A 118 -7.20 7.42 14.79
CA ARG A 118 -8.53 7.48 15.42
C ARG A 118 -9.53 6.62 14.66
N VAL A 119 -9.64 6.78 13.33
CA VAL A 119 -10.57 6.00 12.49
C VAL A 119 -10.27 4.50 12.59
N VAL A 120 -9.00 4.11 12.44
CA VAL A 120 -8.60 2.70 12.53
C VAL A 120 -8.90 2.12 13.92
N ARG A 121 -8.62 2.86 14.98
CA ARG A 121 -8.92 2.43 16.36
C ARG A 121 -10.40 2.21 16.56
N GLN A 122 -11.22 3.19 16.20
CA GLN A 122 -12.67 3.15 16.41
C GLN A 122 -13.33 2.02 15.61
N LEU A 123 -12.97 1.86 14.35
CA LEU A 123 -13.66 0.92 13.46
C LEU A 123 -13.13 -0.51 13.56
N LEU A 124 -11.86 -0.69 13.84
CA LEU A 124 -11.27 -2.03 13.83
C LEU A 124 -10.98 -2.55 15.24
N PHE A 125 -10.42 -1.72 16.13
CA PHE A 125 -9.85 -2.24 17.38
C PHE A 125 -10.75 -2.08 18.60
N GLU A 126 -11.70 -1.15 18.63
CA GLU A 126 -12.58 -0.95 19.80
C GLU A 126 -13.52 -2.13 20.08
N SER A 127 -13.84 -2.94 19.05
CA SER A 127 -14.67 -4.14 19.20
C SER A 127 -13.87 -5.40 19.58
N LEU A 128 -12.54 -5.31 19.65
CA LEU A 128 -11.63 -6.46 19.83
C LEU A 128 -10.92 -6.38 21.19
N SER A 129 -10.85 -7.52 21.87
CA SER A 129 -9.98 -7.64 23.04
C SER A 129 -8.49 -7.63 22.63
N ALA A 130 -7.60 -7.39 23.59
CA ALA A 130 -6.15 -7.48 23.35
C ALA A 130 -5.71 -8.88 22.85
N GLN A 131 -6.43 -9.93 23.22
CA GLN A 131 -6.18 -11.29 22.75
C GLN A 131 -6.61 -11.44 21.28
N ASP A 132 -7.79 -10.89 20.91
CA ASP A 132 -8.28 -10.92 19.54
C ASP A 132 -7.35 -10.15 18.57
N VAL A 133 -6.86 -8.99 19.01
CA VAL A 133 -5.90 -8.19 18.22
C VAL A 133 -4.62 -8.99 17.93
N ARG A 134 -4.07 -9.69 18.92
CA ARG A 134 -2.90 -10.55 18.71
C ARG A 134 -3.21 -11.71 17.76
N ALA A 135 -4.32 -12.42 18.00
CA ALA A 135 -4.73 -13.55 17.17
C ALA A 135 -4.98 -13.14 15.70
N LEU A 136 -5.65 -11.99 15.49
CA LEU A 136 -5.87 -11.42 14.17
C LEU A 136 -4.53 -11.08 13.48
N GLY A 137 -3.62 -10.44 14.21
CA GLY A 137 -2.29 -10.10 13.72
C GLY A 137 -1.51 -11.32 13.25
N ASP A 138 -1.51 -12.40 14.05
CA ASP A 138 -0.84 -13.66 13.72
C ASP A 138 -1.46 -14.35 12.50
N MET A 139 -2.79 -14.41 12.44
CA MET A 139 -3.49 -15.00 11.30
C MET A 139 -3.23 -14.22 10.01
N MET A 140 -3.35 -12.90 10.06
CA MET A 140 -3.13 -12.04 8.89
C MET A 140 -1.67 -12.04 8.44
N SER A 141 -0.72 -12.14 9.35
CA SER A 141 0.70 -12.27 9.03
C SER A 141 0.99 -13.54 8.23
N ARG A 142 0.47 -14.69 8.68
CA ARG A 142 0.61 -15.97 7.94
C ARG A 142 -0.03 -15.90 6.55
N ALA A 143 -1.25 -15.35 6.45
CA ALA A 143 -1.93 -15.20 5.17
C ALA A 143 -1.16 -14.28 4.21
N ARG A 144 -0.70 -13.12 4.70
CA ARG A 144 0.14 -12.18 3.93
C ARG A 144 1.42 -12.85 3.43
N ASP A 145 2.12 -13.57 4.29
CA ASP A 145 3.41 -14.17 3.94
C ASP A 145 3.22 -15.28 2.90
N HIS A 146 2.14 -16.06 3.01
CA HIS A 146 1.74 -17.02 1.97
C HIS A 146 1.44 -16.35 0.63
N MET A 147 0.71 -15.23 0.63
CA MET A 147 0.42 -14.48 -0.60
C MET A 147 1.69 -13.87 -1.22
N ARG A 148 2.64 -13.42 -0.39
CA ARG A 148 3.93 -12.85 -0.82
C ARG A 148 4.95 -13.88 -1.29
N ALA A 149 4.79 -15.16 -0.95
CA ALA A 149 5.62 -16.25 -1.46
C ALA A 149 5.49 -16.45 -2.99
N ARG A 150 4.49 -15.84 -3.64
CA ARG A 150 4.41 -15.74 -5.10
C ARG A 150 5.41 -14.68 -5.58
N PRO A 151 6.01 -14.87 -6.80
CA PRO A 151 6.98 -13.90 -7.33
C PRO A 151 6.42 -12.47 -7.28
N PRO A 152 7.22 -11.48 -6.84
CA PRO A 152 6.80 -10.09 -6.84
C PRO A 152 6.32 -9.67 -8.23
N ARG A 153 5.33 -8.78 -8.30
CA ARG A 153 4.84 -8.23 -9.59
C ARG A 153 5.95 -7.57 -10.40
N SER A 154 6.99 -7.09 -9.73
CA SER A 154 8.20 -6.54 -10.32
C SER A 154 9.03 -7.59 -11.08
N ALA A 155 8.99 -8.85 -10.69
CA ALA A 155 9.72 -9.95 -11.31
C ALA A 155 8.93 -10.67 -12.43
N ALA A 156 7.68 -10.30 -12.70
CA ALA A 156 6.90 -10.90 -13.77
C ALA A 156 7.56 -10.58 -15.13
N PRO A 157 7.86 -11.59 -15.99
CA PRO A 157 8.49 -11.36 -17.26
C PRO A 157 7.60 -10.43 -18.11
N ARG A 158 8.21 -9.40 -18.72
CA ARG A 158 7.53 -8.57 -19.70
C ARG A 158 7.04 -9.49 -20.83
N LYS A 159 5.74 -9.56 -21.06
CA LYS A 159 5.22 -10.11 -22.31
C LYS A 159 5.92 -9.34 -23.45
N ARG A 160 6.83 -10.01 -24.16
CA ARG A 160 7.35 -9.50 -25.42
C ARG A 160 6.11 -9.32 -26.30
N SER A 161 5.80 -8.08 -26.68
CA SER A 161 4.88 -7.83 -27.79
C SER A 161 5.49 -8.57 -28.98
N ALA A 162 4.78 -9.58 -29.47
CA ALA A 162 5.10 -10.17 -30.75
C ALA A 162 5.04 -9.03 -31.78
N GLY A 163 6.21 -8.63 -32.26
CA GLY A 163 6.29 -7.74 -33.40
C GLY A 163 5.55 -8.41 -34.57
N SER A 164 4.52 -7.77 -35.08
CA SER A 164 3.98 -8.14 -36.38
C SER A 164 5.10 -7.93 -37.37
N ALA A 165 5.61 -9.02 -37.91
CA ALA A 165 6.32 -9.01 -39.16
C ALA A 165 5.24 -8.98 -40.27
N ASP A 166 5.23 -7.95 -41.03
CA ASP A 166 4.83 -7.88 -42.44
C ASP A 166 5.77 -6.91 -43.13
#